data_06dc6611a643992326d9bfcda2a03879
#
_entry.id   06dc6611a643992326d9bfcda2a03879
#
_cell.length_a   1.000
_cell.length_b   1.000
_cell.length_c   1.000
_cell.angle_alpha   90.00
_cell.angle_beta   90.00
_cell.angle_gamma   90.00
#
_symmetry.space_group_name_H-M   'P 1'
#
loop_
_entity.id
_entity.type
_entity.pdbx_description
1 polymer ?
#
loop_
_entity_poly.entity_id
_entity_poly.type
_entity_poly.pdbx_seq_one_letter_code
_entity_poly.pdbx_strand_id
1 'polypeptide(L)'
;MNKKRTLAMLLAGAMLLPANAFAASPEDFTDFPTDWSAAGLRSAVQNGLLNGSNGQINSSGLLIRAQMAAIINRAFAARKTADLSVYSDANTSAWYYNDLELAVAMRTFQGANGKLNPEAPITREEAFVVLARAFALESGDTSVLNNYTDGASVSAWAQSSVAALIENGYVNGANGKLNPKTSITRAEFAKVISEMASTYADADDSLSATVDGSVIVRENSVSLSGKTINGDLIIADGVSRIDLTGVTVTGRIVLRGGESGVTFKDTKAGKGIIANTDIAVSGSVDNITVAQGSAITVNSGASVGSINVNAEGAKITGAGKVGTVKANANNVTVTTTGTKVTAA
;
A
#
# COMPACT_ATOMS: atom_id res chain seq x y z
N MET A 1 18.82 -49.65 -33.13
CA MET A 1 18.50 -49.45 -31.71
C MET A 1 18.39 -47.97 -31.43
N ASN A 2 17.19 -47.42 -31.51
CA ASN A 2 16.95 -46.00 -31.29
C ASN A 2 16.23 -45.82 -29.96
N LYS A 3 16.92 -45.24 -28.95
CA LYS A 3 16.34 -44.85 -27.69
C LYS A 3 15.68 -43.48 -27.86
N LYS A 4 14.36 -43.44 -27.93
CA LYS A 4 13.55 -42.24 -27.82
C LYS A 4 13.62 -41.75 -26.34
N ARG A 5 14.21 -40.60 -26.13
CA ARG A 5 14.13 -39.89 -24.82
C ARG A 5 12.81 -39.18 -24.76
N THR A 6 11.94 -39.67 -23.88
CA THR A 6 10.70 -39.01 -23.51
C THR A 6 11.05 -37.85 -22.58
N LEU A 7 10.79 -36.63 -23.03
CA LEU A 7 10.95 -35.42 -22.25
C LEU A 7 9.67 -35.28 -21.36
N ALA A 8 9.81 -35.56 -20.08
CA ALA A 8 8.74 -35.32 -19.13
C ALA A 8 8.66 -33.81 -18.86
N MET A 9 7.57 -33.17 -19.30
CA MET A 9 7.20 -31.83 -18.83
C MET A 9 6.80 -31.94 -17.36
N LEU A 10 7.61 -31.38 -16.46
CA LEU A 10 7.17 -31.08 -15.10
C LEU A 10 6.19 -29.90 -15.16
N LEU A 11 4.92 -30.17 -14.93
CA LEU A 11 3.98 -29.14 -14.50
C LEU A 11 4.47 -28.61 -13.16
N ALA A 12 4.98 -27.38 -13.15
CA ALA A 12 5.21 -26.64 -11.92
C ALA A 12 3.83 -26.24 -11.37
N GLY A 13 3.30 -27.07 -10.46
CA GLY A 13 2.20 -26.67 -9.60
C GLY A 13 2.67 -25.47 -8.77
N ALA A 14 1.93 -24.37 -8.81
CA ALA A 14 2.12 -23.25 -7.91
C ALA A 14 1.85 -23.72 -6.50
N MET A 15 2.87 -24.21 -5.80
CA MET A 15 2.83 -24.31 -4.35
C MET A 15 2.82 -22.88 -3.80
N LEU A 16 1.81 -22.59 -3.01
CA LEU A 16 1.82 -21.46 -2.07
C LEU A 16 2.96 -21.71 -1.07
N LEU A 17 4.17 -21.30 -1.44
CA LEU A 17 5.29 -21.28 -0.50
C LEU A 17 5.08 -20.09 0.43
N PRO A 18 5.33 -20.26 1.75
CA PRO A 18 5.30 -19.14 2.68
C PRO A 18 6.27 -18.05 2.21
N ALA A 19 5.93 -16.79 2.47
CA ALA A 19 6.66 -15.60 2.00
C ALA A 19 8.16 -15.53 2.38
N ASN A 20 8.68 -16.52 3.11
CA ASN A 20 10.09 -16.66 3.50
C ASN A 20 10.94 -17.52 2.54
N ALA A 21 10.44 -17.88 1.37
CA ALA A 21 11.26 -18.57 0.37
C ALA A 21 12.17 -17.55 -0.32
N PHE A 22 13.35 -17.32 0.26
CA PHE A 22 14.53 -16.70 -0.34
C PHE A 22 14.22 -15.48 -1.22
N ALA A 23 14.13 -14.28 -0.58
CA ALA A 23 14.28 -13.05 -1.32
C ALA A 23 15.59 -13.15 -2.10
N ALA A 24 15.56 -12.83 -3.39
CA ALA A 24 16.76 -12.83 -4.21
C ALA A 24 17.77 -11.84 -3.62
N SER A 25 19.06 -12.18 -3.74
CA SER A 25 20.14 -11.26 -3.37
C SER A 25 20.48 -10.37 -4.56
N PRO A 26 20.87 -9.11 -4.35
CA PRO A 26 21.42 -8.27 -5.42
C PRO A 26 22.56 -8.94 -6.19
N GLU A 27 23.33 -9.79 -5.54
CA GLU A 27 24.47 -10.55 -6.08
C GLU A 27 24.02 -11.66 -7.06
N ASP A 28 22.74 -12.02 -7.07
CA ASP A 28 22.18 -12.99 -8.02
C ASP A 28 22.00 -12.41 -9.44
N PHE A 29 22.19 -11.08 -9.59
CA PHE A 29 21.97 -10.39 -10.86
C PHE A 29 23.28 -9.89 -11.47
N THR A 30 23.53 -10.29 -12.72
CA THR A 30 24.75 -9.91 -13.45
C THR A 30 24.76 -8.46 -13.92
N ASP A 31 23.59 -7.81 -13.99
CA ASP A 31 23.37 -6.42 -14.41
C ASP A 31 22.97 -5.49 -13.28
N PHE A 32 23.26 -5.86 -12.00
CA PHE A 32 22.87 -5.01 -10.87
C PHE A 32 23.65 -3.69 -10.93
N PRO A 33 22.95 -2.52 -10.91
CA PRO A 33 23.60 -1.23 -11.10
C PRO A 33 24.42 -0.79 -9.89
N THR A 34 25.38 0.11 -10.14
CA THR A 34 26.20 0.75 -9.10
C THR A 34 25.93 2.26 -9.00
N ASP A 35 24.93 2.76 -9.73
CA ASP A 35 24.56 4.17 -9.80
C ASP A 35 23.49 4.56 -8.75
N TRP A 36 22.83 5.70 -8.96
CA TRP A 36 21.76 6.25 -8.11
C TRP A 36 20.61 5.27 -7.82
N SER A 37 20.41 4.28 -8.67
CA SER A 37 19.30 3.32 -8.57
C SER A 37 19.60 2.12 -7.68
N ALA A 38 20.88 1.89 -7.37
CA ALA A 38 21.34 0.70 -6.64
C ALA A 38 20.65 0.52 -5.28
N ALA A 39 20.51 1.59 -4.50
CA ALA A 39 19.93 1.52 -3.16
C ALA A 39 18.44 1.12 -3.20
N GLY A 40 17.64 1.75 -4.04
CA GLY A 40 16.22 1.44 -4.19
C GLY A 40 15.99 0.03 -4.74
N LEU A 41 16.76 -0.39 -5.75
CA LEU A 41 16.68 -1.75 -6.29
C LEU A 41 17.10 -2.80 -5.26
N ARG A 42 18.15 -2.55 -4.47
CA ARG A 42 18.58 -3.43 -3.37
C ARG A 42 17.46 -3.62 -2.35
N SER A 43 16.87 -2.52 -1.89
CA SER A 43 15.73 -2.57 -0.98
C SER A 43 14.57 -3.37 -1.57
N ALA A 44 14.19 -3.12 -2.82
CA ALA A 44 13.07 -3.80 -3.47
C ALA A 44 13.33 -5.31 -3.65
N VAL A 45 14.56 -5.72 -3.99
CA VAL A 45 14.95 -7.13 -4.14
C VAL A 45 14.98 -7.83 -2.78
N GLN A 46 15.65 -7.26 -1.78
CA GLN A 46 15.78 -7.86 -0.45
C GLN A 46 14.44 -8.03 0.27
N ASN A 47 13.47 -7.16 -0.01
CA ASN A 47 12.11 -7.24 0.53
C ASN A 47 11.15 -8.06 -0.35
N GLY A 48 11.66 -8.75 -1.39
CA GLY A 48 10.88 -9.61 -2.27
C GLY A 48 9.89 -8.87 -3.18
N LEU A 49 10.05 -7.55 -3.34
CA LEU A 49 9.13 -6.74 -4.16
C LEU A 49 9.42 -6.89 -5.64
N LEU A 50 10.71 -6.84 -6.00
CA LEU A 50 11.20 -6.99 -7.36
C LEU A 50 11.96 -8.30 -7.52
N ASN A 51 11.56 -9.09 -8.50
CA ASN A 51 12.27 -10.28 -8.94
C ASN A 51 12.89 -9.98 -10.31
N GLY A 52 14.11 -10.45 -10.51
CA GLY A 52 14.74 -10.44 -11.83
C GLY A 52 14.22 -11.57 -12.72
N SER A 53 14.77 -11.65 -13.89
CA SER A 53 14.53 -12.75 -14.83
C SER A 53 15.86 -13.15 -15.49
N ASN A 54 16.12 -14.46 -15.60
CA ASN A 54 17.34 -14.99 -16.20
C ASN A 54 18.64 -14.40 -15.63
N GLY A 55 18.70 -14.16 -14.31
CA GLY A 55 19.87 -13.58 -13.65
C GLY A 55 20.09 -12.09 -13.94
N GLN A 56 19.05 -11.38 -14.38
CA GLN A 56 19.09 -9.93 -14.66
C GLN A 56 17.99 -9.21 -13.92
N ILE A 57 18.31 -8.04 -13.34
CA ILE A 57 17.35 -7.16 -12.71
C ILE A 57 16.67 -6.22 -13.71
N ASN A 58 17.33 -5.95 -14.84
CA ASN A 58 16.85 -5.08 -15.92
C ASN A 58 16.37 -3.70 -15.39
N SER A 59 17.27 -2.97 -14.75
CA SER A 59 16.98 -1.71 -14.05
C SER A 59 16.31 -0.63 -14.93
N SER A 60 16.73 -0.52 -16.20
CA SER A 60 16.19 0.40 -17.19
C SER A 60 14.92 -0.09 -17.89
N GLY A 61 14.51 -1.34 -17.67
CA GLY A 61 13.29 -1.89 -18.23
C GLY A 61 12.04 -1.16 -17.76
N LEU A 62 11.10 -0.94 -18.67
CA LEU A 62 9.82 -0.31 -18.34
C LEU A 62 8.94 -1.29 -17.55
N LEU A 63 8.22 -0.77 -16.57
CA LEU A 63 7.18 -1.55 -15.89
C LEU A 63 5.90 -1.55 -16.72
N ILE A 64 5.27 -2.72 -16.82
CA ILE A 64 3.88 -2.81 -17.27
C ILE A 64 2.94 -2.78 -16.05
N ARG A 65 1.68 -2.45 -16.29
CA ARG A 65 0.66 -2.28 -15.23
C ARG A 65 0.51 -3.53 -14.37
N ALA A 66 0.50 -4.71 -14.98
CA ALA A 66 0.44 -5.99 -14.27
C ALA A 66 1.65 -6.24 -13.34
N GLN A 67 2.86 -5.90 -13.78
CA GLN A 67 4.05 -6.03 -12.92
C GLN A 67 3.98 -5.09 -11.73
N MET A 68 3.50 -3.86 -11.92
CA MET A 68 3.31 -2.94 -10.81
C MET A 68 2.26 -3.45 -9.83
N ALA A 69 1.14 -4.01 -10.31
CA ALA A 69 0.15 -4.65 -9.45
C ALA A 69 0.79 -5.73 -8.56
N ALA A 70 1.57 -6.63 -9.15
CA ALA A 70 2.27 -7.70 -8.43
C ALA A 70 3.24 -7.14 -7.36
N ILE A 71 3.97 -6.07 -7.67
CA ILE A 71 4.91 -5.44 -6.71
C ILE A 71 4.13 -4.84 -5.52
N ILE A 72 3.06 -4.10 -5.77
CA ILE A 72 2.23 -3.51 -4.72
C ILE A 72 1.57 -4.60 -3.87
N ASN A 73 1.05 -5.66 -4.48
CA ASN A 73 0.46 -6.78 -3.74
C ASN A 73 1.47 -7.43 -2.78
N ARG A 74 2.73 -7.61 -3.19
CA ARG A 74 3.80 -8.12 -2.33
C ARG A 74 4.15 -7.14 -1.21
N ALA A 75 4.25 -5.84 -1.54
CA ALA A 75 4.55 -4.82 -0.55
C ALA A 75 3.51 -4.76 0.58
N PHE A 76 2.25 -5.00 0.26
CA PHE A 76 1.12 -4.92 1.20
C PHE A 76 0.54 -6.28 1.58
N ALA A 77 1.20 -7.39 1.24
CA ALA A 77 0.75 -8.75 1.55
C ALA A 77 -0.74 -8.97 1.19
N ALA A 78 -1.18 -8.49 0.03
CA ALA A 78 -2.57 -8.50 -0.39
C ALA A 78 -3.14 -9.93 -0.41
N ARG A 79 -4.37 -10.11 0.09
CA ARG A 79 -5.02 -11.43 0.19
C ARG A 79 -6.46 -11.45 -0.32
N LYS A 80 -7.12 -10.30 -0.36
CA LYS A 80 -8.52 -10.21 -0.82
C LYS A 80 -8.55 -10.05 -2.33
N THR A 81 -9.47 -10.75 -3.00
CA THR A 81 -9.66 -10.69 -4.44
C THR A 81 -10.94 -9.95 -4.81
N ALA A 82 -10.95 -9.30 -5.96
CA ALA A 82 -12.12 -8.67 -6.55
C ALA A 82 -12.59 -9.46 -7.77
N ASP A 83 -13.87 -9.39 -8.07
CA ASP A 83 -14.41 -9.86 -9.34
C ASP A 83 -13.98 -8.92 -10.48
N LEU A 84 -13.29 -9.47 -11.47
CA LEU A 84 -12.81 -8.73 -12.65
C LEU A 84 -13.74 -8.88 -13.88
N SER A 85 -14.89 -9.50 -13.74
CA SER A 85 -15.83 -9.77 -14.87
C SER A 85 -16.28 -8.49 -15.60
N VAL A 86 -16.22 -7.35 -14.93
CA VAL A 86 -16.53 -6.03 -15.51
C VAL A 86 -15.45 -5.48 -16.45
N TYR A 87 -14.26 -6.10 -16.48
CA TYR A 87 -13.15 -5.69 -17.33
C TYR A 87 -12.98 -6.63 -18.50
N SER A 88 -13.15 -6.12 -19.71
CA SER A 88 -13.17 -6.92 -20.94
C SER A 88 -11.83 -7.51 -21.33
N ASP A 89 -10.74 -7.04 -20.74
CA ASP A 89 -9.35 -7.49 -20.96
C ASP A 89 -8.77 -8.30 -19.78
N ALA A 90 -9.59 -8.70 -18.82
CA ALA A 90 -9.22 -9.59 -17.73
C ALA A 90 -9.17 -11.04 -18.21
N ASN A 91 -7.98 -11.50 -18.62
CA ASN A 91 -7.77 -12.86 -19.09
C ASN A 91 -7.44 -13.80 -17.92
N THR A 92 -8.37 -14.69 -17.58
CA THR A 92 -8.24 -15.65 -16.46
C THR A 92 -7.06 -16.63 -16.59
N SER A 93 -6.55 -16.84 -17.80
CA SER A 93 -5.39 -17.70 -18.06
C SER A 93 -4.04 -16.97 -18.01
N ALA A 94 -4.06 -15.63 -17.84
CA ALA A 94 -2.82 -14.86 -17.81
C ALA A 94 -2.13 -14.97 -16.45
N TRP A 95 -0.80 -14.93 -16.44
CA TRP A 95 0.02 -15.02 -15.23
C TRP A 95 -0.29 -13.95 -14.19
N TYR A 96 -0.77 -12.81 -14.65
CA TYR A 96 -1.08 -11.63 -13.83
C TYR A 96 -2.53 -11.56 -13.32
N TYR A 97 -3.38 -12.51 -13.69
CA TYR A 97 -4.83 -12.40 -13.38
C TYR A 97 -5.08 -12.25 -11.89
N ASN A 98 -4.48 -13.13 -11.06
CA ASN A 98 -4.61 -13.06 -9.61
C ASN A 98 -4.04 -11.74 -9.04
N ASP A 99 -2.92 -11.24 -9.58
CA ASP A 99 -2.36 -9.96 -9.13
C ASP A 99 -3.30 -8.78 -9.43
N LEU A 100 -4.06 -8.83 -10.53
CA LEU A 100 -5.06 -7.81 -10.83
C LEU A 100 -6.27 -7.91 -9.89
N GLU A 101 -6.75 -9.13 -9.57
CA GLU A 101 -7.82 -9.33 -8.58
C GLU A 101 -7.44 -8.72 -7.22
N LEU A 102 -6.23 -8.98 -6.75
CA LEU A 102 -5.70 -8.43 -5.50
C LEU A 102 -5.59 -6.90 -5.57
N ALA A 103 -4.98 -6.35 -6.61
CA ALA A 103 -4.75 -4.91 -6.73
C ALA A 103 -6.06 -4.10 -6.88
N VAL A 104 -7.07 -4.68 -7.54
CA VAL A 104 -8.41 -4.07 -7.64
C VAL A 104 -9.13 -4.14 -6.29
N ALA A 105 -9.05 -5.27 -5.57
CA ALA A 105 -9.60 -5.41 -4.21
C ALA A 105 -8.98 -4.41 -3.24
N MET A 106 -7.65 -4.20 -3.33
CA MET A 106 -6.92 -3.18 -2.58
C MET A 106 -7.30 -1.75 -2.98
N ARG A 107 -8.04 -1.55 -4.07
CA ARG A 107 -8.38 -0.24 -4.68
C ARG A 107 -7.17 0.58 -5.10
N THR A 108 -6.01 -0.04 -5.25
CA THR A 108 -4.78 0.60 -5.75
C THR A 108 -4.82 0.74 -7.27
N PHE A 109 -5.38 -0.28 -7.95
CA PHE A 109 -5.61 -0.26 -9.38
C PHE A 109 -7.09 -0.02 -9.71
N GLN A 110 -7.31 0.81 -10.71
CA GLN A 110 -8.61 1.06 -11.31
C GLN A 110 -8.47 1.00 -12.82
N GLY A 111 -9.48 0.42 -13.46
CA GLY A 111 -9.58 0.42 -14.92
C GLY A 111 -10.15 1.74 -15.46
N ALA A 112 -10.07 1.87 -16.75
CA ALA A 112 -10.73 2.93 -17.50
C ALA A 112 -11.47 2.32 -18.69
N ASN A 113 -12.70 2.79 -18.97
CA ASN A 113 -13.52 2.31 -20.08
C ASN A 113 -13.69 0.77 -20.11
N GLY A 114 -13.87 0.14 -18.93
CA GLY A 114 -14.03 -1.30 -18.82
C GLY A 114 -12.78 -2.11 -19.13
N LYS A 115 -11.58 -1.53 -18.99
CA LYS A 115 -10.27 -2.20 -19.20
C LYS A 115 -9.28 -1.86 -18.12
N LEU A 116 -8.42 -2.82 -17.78
CA LEU A 116 -7.27 -2.68 -16.88
C LEU A 116 -5.96 -2.40 -17.62
N ASN A 117 -5.88 -2.77 -18.90
CA ASN A 117 -4.70 -2.66 -19.77
C ASN A 117 -3.43 -3.28 -19.13
N PRO A 118 -3.45 -4.54 -18.70
CA PRO A 118 -2.41 -5.14 -17.85
C PRO A 118 -1.02 -5.15 -18.50
N GLU A 119 -0.92 -5.32 -19.81
CA GLU A 119 0.34 -5.41 -20.55
C GLU A 119 0.86 -4.05 -21.05
N ALA A 120 0.10 -2.98 -20.86
CA ALA A 120 0.55 -1.65 -21.23
C ALA A 120 1.66 -1.16 -20.29
N PRO A 121 2.71 -0.49 -20.80
CA PRO A 121 3.65 0.25 -19.96
C PRO A 121 2.90 1.27 -19.12
N ILE A 122 3.23 1.34 -17.82
CA ILE A 122 2.60 2.30 -16.90
C ILE A 122 3.35 3.63 -16.94
N THR A 123 2.61 4.73 -17.06
CA THR A 123 3.22 6.07 -17.02
C THR A 123 3.61 6.45 -15.59
N ARG A 124 4.50 7.44 -15.46
CA ARG A 124 4.94 7.95 -14.16
C ARG A 124 3.77 8.50 -13.34
N GLU A 125 2.89 9.29 -13.94
CA GLU A 125 1.71 9.80 -13.21
C GLU A 125 0.76 8.69 -12.76
N GLU A 126 0.55 7.65 -13.59
CA GLU A 126 -0.25 6.47 -13.19
C GLU A 126 0.40 5.72 -12.02
N ALA A 127 1.72 5.50 -12.09
CA ALA A 127 2.47 4.85 -11.03
C ALA A 127 2.40 5.66 -9.72
N PHE A 128 2.49 6.97 -9.79
CA PHE A 128 2.38 7.85 -8.63
C PHE A 128 0.98 7.81 -7.99
N VAL A 129 -0.08 7.76 -8.80
CA VAL A 129 -1.44 7.58 -8.28
C VAL A 129 -1.62 6.23 -7.60
N VAL A 130 -1.07 5.15 -8.17
CA VAL A 130 -1.11 3.82 -7.54
C VAL A 130 -0.38 3.85 -6.19
N LEU A 131 0.80 4.45 -6.12
CA LEU A 131 1.55 4.60 -4.86
C LEU A 131 0.81 5.46 -3.84
N ALA A 132 0.27 6.61 -4.24
CA ALA A 132 -0.49 7.47 -3.34
C ALA A 132 -1.69 6.74 -2.71
N ARG A 133 -2.41 5.95 -3.51
CA ARG A 133 -3.52 5.10 -3.02
C ARG A 133 -3.03 3.98 -2.11
N ALA A 134 -1.94 3.30 -2.47
CA ALA A 134 -1.38 2.21 -1.69
C ALA A 134 -0.94 2.67 -0.30
N PHE A 135 -0.31 3.84 -0.21
CA PHE A 135 0.16 4.44 1.03
C PHE A 135 -0.88 5.34 1.72
N ALA A 136 -2.11 5.38 1.19
CA ALA A 136 -3.20 6.23 1.69
C ALA A 136 -2.74 7.69 1.93
N LEU A 137 -2.03 8.27 0.97
CA LEU A 137 -1.65 9.68 1.04
C LEU A 137 -2.89 10.56 0.90
N GLU A 138 -2.97 11.60 1.71
CA GLU A 138 -3.97 12.64 1.53
C GLU A 138 -3.66 13.45 0.26
N SER A 139 -4.69 14.13 -0.27
CA SER A 139 -4.52 14.98 -1.45
C SER A 139 -3.55 16.11 -1.16
N GLY A 140 -2.52 16.25 -2.01
CA GLY A 140 -1.57 17.36 -1.93
C GLY A 140 -2.07 18.65 -2.56
N ASP A 141 -1.43 19.74 -2.20
CA ASP A 141 -1.67 21.05 -2.82
C ASP A 141 -1.08 21.06 -4.25
N THR A 142 -1.96 21.12 -5.24
CA THR A 142 -1.57 21.09 -6.66
C THR A 142 -0.70 22.28 -7.09
N SER A 143 -0.62 23.34 -6.29
CA SER A 143 0.23 24.50 -6.56
C SER A 143 1.72 24.14 -6.63
N VAL A 144 2.16 23.08 -5.92
CA VAL A 144 3.56 22.60 -5.97
C VAL A 144 3.98 22.13 -7.36
N LEU A 145 3.03 21.76 -8.22
CA LEU A 145 3.31 21.38 -9.62
C LEU A 145 3.88 22.55 -10.44
N ASN A 146 3.59 23.80 -10.04
CA ASN A 146 4.12 24.98 -10.71
C ASN A 146 5.64 25.14 -10.57
N ASN A 147 6.26 24.39 -9.66
CA ASN A 147 7.72 24.35 -9.52
C ASN A 147 8.41 23.55 -10.63
N TYR A 148 7.63 22.88 -11.49
CA TYR A 148 8.14 22.04 -12.59
C TYR A 148 7.72 22.59 -13.93
N THR A 149 8.65 22.62 -14.90
CA THR A 149 8.39 23.18 -16.24
C THR A 149 7.32 22.43 -17.03
N ASP A 150 7.06 21.18 -16.67
CA ASP A 150 6.05 20.30 -17.25
C ASP A 150 4.91 19.95 -16.28
N GLY A 151 4.82 20.65 -15.15
CA GLY A 151 3.79 20.40 -14.14
C GLY A 151 2.36 20.51 -14.69
N ALA A 152 2.12 21.45 -15.61
CA ALA A 152 0.82 21.60 -16.27
C ALA A 152 0.44 20.41 -17.17
N SER A 153 1.38 19.53 -17.53
CA SER A 153 1.10 18.32 -18.31
C SER A 153 0.61 17.14 -17.46
N VAL A 154 0.65 17.24 -16.12
CA VAL A 154 0.05 16.25 -15.23
C VAL A 154 -1.46 16.23 -15.43
N SER A 155 -2.02 15.05 -15.69
CA SER A 155 -3.48 14.88 -15.88
C SER A 155 -4.25 15.35 -14.64
N ALA A 156 -5.39 15.99 -14.83
CA ALA A 156 -6.22 16.52 -13.74
C ALA A 156 -6.54 15.46 -12.67
N TRP A 157 -6.80 14.21 -13.07
CA TRP A 157 -7.07 13.09 -12.16
C TRP A 157 -5.84 12.65 -11.35
N ALA A 158 -4.62 13.01 -11.75
CA ALA A 158 -3.37 12.63 -11.09
C ALA A 158 -2.76 13.76 -10.25
N GLN A 159 -3.17 15.00 -10.46
CA GLN A 159 -2.52 16.19 -9.89
C GLN A 159 -2.40 16.11 -8.37
N SER A 160 -3.48 15.82 -7.65
CA SER A 160 -3.44 15.76 -6.18
C SER A 160 -2.56 14.64 -5.64
N SER A 161 -2.52 13.49 -6.31
CA SER A 161 -1.64 12.37 -5.94
C SER A 161 -0.17 12.68 -6.21
N VAL A 162 0.14 13.27 -7.36
CA VAL A 162 1.51 13.69 -7.72
C VAL A 162 1.99 14.76 -6.75
N ALA A 163 1.14 15.75 -6.43
CA ALA A 163 1.43 16.79 -5.47
C ALA A 163 1.73 16.20 -4.08
N ALA A 164 0.94 15.24 -3.61
CA ALA A 164 1.16 14.58 -2.34
C ALA A 164 2.52 13.87 -2.26
N LEU A 165 2.97 13.20 -3.33
CA LEU A 165 4.29 12.59 -3.35
C LEU A 165 5.42 13.63 -3.32
N ILE A 166 5.24 14.77 -3.96
CA ILE A 166 6.21 15.86 -3.97
C ILE A 166 6.31 16.49 -2.57
N GLU A 167 5.18 16.84 -1.95
CA GLU A 167 5.14 17.46 -0.62
C GLU A 167 5.75 16.57 0.48
N ASN A 168 5.60 15.25 0.35
CA ASN A 168 6.24 14.30 1.25
C ASN A 168 7.70 13.98 0.88
N GLY A 169 8.26 14.59 -0.18
CA GLY A 169 9.65 14.42 -0.58
C GLY A 169 9.94 13.09 -1.31
N TYR A 170 8.94 12.30 -1.65
CA TYR A 170 9.13 11.00 -2.33
C TYR A 170 9.45 11.16 -3.83
N VAL A 171 9.05 12.28 -4.41
CA VAL A 171 9.30 12.60 -5.83
C VAL A 171 9.81 14.02 -5.95
N ASN A 172 11.00 14.18 -6.55
CA ASN A 172 11.65 15.49 -6.75
C ASN A 172 11.80 15.86 -8.23
N GLY A 173 11.42 14.96 -9.15
CA GLY A 173 11.66 15.14 -10.59
C GLY A 173 13.15 15.10 -10.95
N ALA A 174 13.45 15.45 -12.20
CA ALA A 174 14.82 15.57 -12.70
C ALA A 174 14.93 16.78 -13.64
N ASN A 175 15.97 17.59 -13.47
CA ASN A 175 16.19 18.81 -14.28
C ASN A 175 14.95 19.73 -14.34
N GLY A 176 14.23 19.89 -13.21
CA GLY A 176 13.01 20.70 -13.12
C GLY A 176 11.80 20.15 -13.88
N LYS A 177 11.78 18.82 -14.15
CA LYS A 177 10.67 18.11 -14.82
C LYS A 177 10.22 16.89 -14.05
N LEU A 178 8.92 16.60 -14.11
CA LEU A 178 8.28 15.40 -13.57
C LEU A 178 8.20 14.27 -14.60
N ASN A 179 8.15 14.61 -15.88
CA ASN A 179 7.94 13.70 -17.01
C ASN A 179 6.70 12.80 -16.82
N PRO A 180 5.50 13.34 -16.51
CA PRO A 180 4.37 12.55 -16.03
C PRO A 180 3.84 11.55 -17.07
N LYS A 181 4.01 11.82 -18.35
CA LYS A 181 3.50 11.00 -19.47
C LYS A 181 4.47 9.92 -19.94
N THR A 182 5.73 9.96 -19.49
CA THR A 182 6.68 8.90 -19.84
C THR A 182 6.44 7.65 -19.01
N SER A 183 6.73 6.48 -19.58
CA SER A 183 6.65 5.23 -18.84
C SER A 183 7.74 5.18 -17.76
N ILE A 184 7.40 4.63 -16.59
CA ILE A 184 8.34 4.50 -15.47
C ILE A 184 9.22 3.26 -15.64
N THR A 185 10.52 3.40 -15.32
CA THR A 185 11.44 2.26 -15.29
C THR A 185 11.38 1.52 -13.96
N ARG A 186 11.90 0.29 -13.94
CA ARG A 186 12.03 -0.52 -12.72
C ARG A 186 12.86 0.19 -11.65
N ALA A 187 13.96 0.83 -12.06
CA ALA A 187 14.84 1.60 -11.17
C ALA A 187 14.14 2.82 -10.57
N GLU A 188 13.46 3.60 -11.38
CA GLU A 188 12.72 4.78 -10.90
C GLU A 188 11.61 4.40 -9.91
N PHE A 189 10.86 3.34 -10.22
CA PHE A 189 9.83 2.84 -9.32
C PHE A 189 10.42 2.34 -8.01
N ALA A 190 11.50 1.51 -8.07
CA ALA A 190 12.18 1.00 -6.89
C ALA A 190 12.70 2.12 -5.98
N LYS A 191 13.20 3.21 -6.56
CA LYS A 191 13.62 4.38 -5.80
C LYS A 191 12.44 5.00 -5.06
N VAL A 192 11.33 5.28 -5.74
CA VAL A 192 10.18 5.95 -5.09
C VAL A 192 9.60 5.10 -3.97
N ILE A 193 9.36 3.78 -4.19
CA ILE A 193 8.78 2.93 -3.15
C ILE A 193 9.72 2.76 -1.95
N SER A 194 11.05 2.77 -2.17
CA SER A 194 12.03 2.69 -1.07
C SER A 194 12.11 3.97 -0.23
N GLU A 195 11.81 5.14 -0.80
CA GLU A 195 11.68 6.39 -0.05
C GLU A 195 10.37 6.41 0.78
N MET A 196 9.32 5.74 0.30
CA MET A 196 8.03 5.69 0.99
C MET A 196 8.00 4.68 2.15
N ALA A 197 8.74 3.58 2.03
CA ALA A 197 8.87 2.56 3.08
C ALA A 197 10.28 1.98 3.11
N SER A 198 10.96 2.16 4.24
CA SER A 198 12.33 1.67 4.44
C SER A 198 12.39 0.26 5.02
N THR A 199 11.34 -0.18 5.71
CA THR A 199 11.31 -1.43 6.47
C THR A 199 10.04 -2.21 6.20
N TYR A 200 10.18 -3.50 5.97
CA TYR A 200 9.09 -4.46 5.81
C TYR A 200 9.21 -5.51 6.92
N ALA A 201 8.18 -5.64 7.74
CA ALA A 201 8.17 -6.53 8.88
C ALA A 201 7.33 -7.77 8.59
N ASP A 202 8.00 -8.94 8.54
CA ASP A 202 7.40 -10.23 8.18
C ASP A 202 7.43 -11.25 9.32
N ALA A 203 8.12 -10.95 10.42
CA ALA A 203 8.27 -11.85 11.56
C ALA A 203 8.36 -11.06 12.87
N ASP A 204 8.18 -11.75 13.99
CA ASP A 204 8.07 -11.17 15.33
C ASP A 204 9.31 -10.34 15.72
N ASP A 205 10.50 -10.84 15.46
CA ASP A 205 11.76 -10.17 15.83
C ASP A 205 12.33 -9.27 14.72
N SER A 206 11.52 -8.91 13.74
CA SER A 206 11.99 -8.15 12.57
C SER A 206 12.28 -6.67 12.84
N LEU A 207 11.80 -6.13 13.98
CA LEU A 207 11.91 -4.71 14.30
C LEU A 207 12.73 -4.44 15.57
N SER A 208 13.63 -3.47 15.50
CA SER A 208 14.31 -2.90 16.68
C SER A 208 13.33 -2.09 17.56
N ALA A 209 13.74 -1.73 18.78
CA ALA A 209 12.92 -0.91 19.69
C ALA A 209 12.59 0.46 19.09
N THR A 210 13.52 1.03 18.31
CA THR A 210 13.31 2.26 17.53
C THR A 210 13.68 1.97 16.08
N VAL A 211 12.81 2.36 15.16
CA VAL A 211 13.00 2.23 13.71
C VAL A 211 12.95 3.60 13.08
N ASP A 212 13.97 3.96 12.32
CA ASP A 212 13.99 5.18 11.52
C ASP A 212 13.40 4.92 10.13
N GLY A 213 12.49 5.80 9.71
CA GLY A 213 11.71 5.69 8.49
C GLY A 213 10.40 4.93 8.65
N SER A 214 9.68 4.79 7.55
CA SER A 214 8.36 4.15 7.54
C SER A 214 8.43 2.63 7.52
N VAL A 215 7.50 1.98 8.22
CA VAL A 215 7.41 0.53 8.38
C VAL A 215 6.11 0.02 7.77
N ILE A 216 6.19 -1.04 6.96
CA ILE A 216 5.04 -1.84 6.54
C ILE A 216 5.06 -3.17 7.27
N VAL A 217 4.04 -3.44 8.08
CA VAL A 217 3.83 -4.74 8.74
C VAL A 217 3.01 -5.63 7.84
N ARG A 218 3.56 -6.79 7.45
CA ARG A 218 2.94 -7.71 6.48
C ARG A 218 2.35 -8.98 7.09
N GLU A 219 2.70 -9.30 8.34
CA GLU A 219 2.25 -10.52 9.03
C GLU A 219 1.67 -10.25 10.42
N ASN A 220 0.72 -11.11 10.83
CA ASN A 220 0.05 -11.02 12.13
C ASN A 220 0.98 -11.30 13.33
N SER A 221 2.07 -11.99 13.11
CA SER A 221 3.04 -12.38 14.15
C SER A 221 3.96 -11.26 14.59
N VAL A 222 3.96 -10.13 13.88
CA VAL A 222 4.85 -9.01 14.19
C VAL A 222 4.45 -8.34 15.49
N SER A 223 5.36 -8.30 16.47
CA SER A 223 5.16 -7.58 17.73
C SER A 223 5.59 -6.12 17.60
N LEU A 224 4.66 -5.22 17.91
CA LEU A 224 4.87 -3.78 17.89
C LEU A 224 4.89 -3.18 19.29
N SER A 225 4.61 -3.96 20.34
CA SER A 225 4.47 -3.46 21.71
C SER A 225 5.69 -2.65 22.16
N GLY A 226 5.44 -1.42 22.61
CA GLY A 226 6.47 -0.51 23.12
C GLY A 226 7.46 0.04 22.09
N LYS A 227 7.24 -0.20 20.79
CA LYS A 227 8.16 0.26 19.73
C LYS A 227 7.92 1.73 19.37
N THR A 228 8.99 2.37 18.93
CA THR A 228 8.97 3.74 18.36
C THR A 228 9.32 3.69 16.89
N ILE A 229 8.49 4.34 16.05
CA ILE A 229 8.67 4.42 14.60
C ILE A 229 8.77 5.89 14.20
N ASN A 230 9.93 6.28 13.69
CA ASN A 230 10.23 7.64 13.23
C ASN A 230 9.86 7.81 11.75
N GLY A 231 8.59 7.60 11.44
CA GLY A 231 7.99 7.63 10.10
C GLY A 231 6.54 7.22 10.19
N ASP A 232 5.96 6.72 9.09
CA ASP A 232 4.62 6.13 9.07
C ASP A 232 4.68 4.64 9.47
N LEU A 233 3.64 4.17 10.16
CA LEU A 233 3.38 2.76 10.39
C LEU A 233 2.20 2.32 9.54
N ILE A 234 2.42 1.36 8.66
CA ILE A 234 1.38 0.85 7.77
C ILE A 234 1.10 -0.61 8.13
N ILE A 235 -0.12 -0.90 8.52
CA ILE A 235 -0.61 -2.26 8.72
C ILE A 235 -1.17 -2.74 7.40
N ALA A 236 -0.50 -3.70 6.77
CA ALA A 236 -0.79 -4.16 5.42
C ALA A 236 -2.10 -4.95 5.32
N ASP A 237 -2.64 -5.10 4.11
CA ASP A 237 -3.90 -5.79 3.81
C ASP A 237 -3.91 -7.26 4.26
N GLY A 238 -2.73 -7.90 4.34
CA GLY A 238 -2.58 -9.27 4.80
C GLY A 238 -2.71 -9.45 6.30
N VAL A 239 -2.64 -8.38 7.08
CA VAL A 239 -2.69 -8.42 8.55
C VAL A 239 -4.14 -8.32 9.01
N SER A 240 -4.70 -9.39 9.56
CA SER A 240 -6.09 -9.40 10.02
C SER A 240 -6.27 -8.84 11.42
N ARG A 241 -5.24 -8.97 12.27
CA ARG A 241 -5.25 -8.49 13.66
C ARG A 241 -3.90 -7.89 14.05
N ILE A 242 -3.92 -6.79 14.81
CA ILE A 242 -2.70 -6.15 15.30
C ILE A 242 -2.91 -5.54 16.71
N ASP A 243 -1.88 -5.63 17.55
CA ASP A 243 -1.80 -4.96 18.85
C ASP A 243 -0.81 -3.79 18.77
N LEU A 244 -1.32 -2.59 19.02
CA LEU A 244 -0.56 -1.33 18.98
C LEU A 244 -0.28 -0.79 20.40
N THR A 245 -0.34 -1.65 21.43
CA THR A 245 -0.11 -1.25 22.83
C THR A 245 1.28 -0.62 23.01
N GLY A 246 1.32 0.60 23.52
CA GLY A 246 2.56 1.36 23.82
C GLY A 246 3.32 1.82 22.59
N VAL A 247 2.76 1.70 21.38
CA VAL A 247 3.41 2.10 20.13
C VAL A 247 3.42 3.62 20.00
N THR A 248 4.59 4.17 19.65
CA THR A 248 4.75 5.59 19.32
C THR A 248 5.18 5.73 17.85
N VAL A 249 4.40 6.47 17.07
CA VAL A 249 4.65 6.74 15.65
C VAL A 249 4.73 8.25 15.45
N THR A 250 5.80 8.77 14.88
CA THR A 250 5.95 10.22 14.62
C THR A 250 5.13 10.67 13.40
N GLY A 251 4.91 9.77 12.46
CA GLY A 251 4.06 9.94 11.28
C GLY A 251 2.62 9.49 11.52
N ARG A 252 2.02 8.91 10.48
CA ARG A 252 0.66 8.35 10.46
C ARG A 252 0.69 6.88 10.84
N ILE A 253 -0.42 6.39 11.41
CA ILE A 253 -0.75 4.96 11.44
C ILE A 253 -1.79 4.73 10.33
N VAL A 254 -1.45 3.92 9.33
CA VAL A 254 -2.34 3.59 8.21
C VAL A 254 -2.80 2.14 8.35
N LEU A 255 -4.10 1.95 8.53
CA LEU A 255 -4.71 0.63 8.69
C LEU A 255 -5.32 0.20 7.35
N ARG A 256 -4.64 -0.68 6.63
CA ARG A 256 -5.15 -1.38 5.44
C ARG A 256 -5.62 -2.79 5.79
N GLY A 257 -5.16 -3.31 6.93
CA GLY A 257 -5.60 -4.51 7.59
C GLY A 257 -6.18 -4.21 8.97
N GLY A 258 -6.49 -5.25 9.75
CA GLY A 258 -7.05 -5.12 11.11
C GLY A 258 -8.55 -5.39 11.20
N GLU A 259 -9.15 -6.02 10.20
CA GLU A 259 -10.58 -6.32 10.17
C GLU A 259 -11.04 -7.24 11.30
N SER A 260 -10.15 -8.11 11.81
CA SER A 260 -10.43 -9.00 12.95
C SER A 260 -10.07 -8.39 14.30
N GLY A 261 -9.43 -7.21 14.32
CA GLY A 261 -9.17 -6.44 15.53
C GLY A 261 -7.89 -5.60 15.49
N VAL A 262 -8.04 -4.35 15.92
CA VAL A 262 -6.94 -3.44 16.22
C VAL A 262 -7.04 -3.03 17.68
N THR A 263 -6.01 -3.33 18.48
CA THR A 263 -5.97 -2.94 19.89
C THR A 263 -5.15 -1.66 20.05
N PHE A 264 -5.77 -0.63 20.62
CA PHE A 264 -5.12 0.62 20.96
C PHE A 264 -5.05 0.76 22.48
N LYS A 265 -3.84 0.88 23.01
CA LYS A 265 -3.58 1.18 24.40
C LYS A 265 -2.27 1.95 24.50
N ASP A 266 -2.32 3.16 25.03
CA ASP A 266 -1.14 4.04 25.10
C ASP A 266 -0.47 4.24 23.73
N THR A 267 -1.26 4.22 22.66
CA THR A 267 -0.81 4.36 21.26
C THR A 267 -0.74 5.84 20.89
N LYS A 268 0.36 6.26 20.28
CA LYS A 268 0.57 7.64 19.82
C LYS A 268 0.82 7.65 18.31
N ALA A 269 0.11 8.53 17.60
CA ALA A 269 0.30 8.78 16.17
C ALA A 269 0.42 10.29 15.94
N GLY A 270 1.62 10.75 15.60
CA GLY A 270 1.92 12.18 15.49
C GLY A 270 1.13 12.90 14.39
N LYS A 271 0.82 12.17 13.29
CA LYS A 271 0.01 12.68 12.17
C LYS A 271 -1.35 11.98 12.04
N GLY A 272 -1.82 11.30 13.13
CA GLY A 272 -3.14 10.66 13.17
C GLY A 272 -3.19 9.24 12.65
N ILE A 273 -4.41 8.66 12.74
CA ILE A 273 -4.69 7.27 12.35
C ILE A 273 -5.68 7.29 11.20
N ILE A 274 -5.37 6.57 10.12
CA ILE A 274 -6.18 6.47 8.90
C ILE A 274 -6.67 5.03 8.77
N ALA A 275 -8.00 4.83 8.77
CA ALA A 275 -8.61 3.56 8.44
C ALA A 275 -8.94 3.51 6.93
N ASN A 276 -8.29 2.60 6.24
CA ASN A 276 -8.43 2.38 4.79
C ASN A 276 -9.06 1.02 4.47
N THR A 277 -9.59 0.36 5.46
CA THR A 277 -10.34 -0.91 5.42
C THR A 277 -11.30 -0.97 6.61
N ASP A 278 -12.16 -1.99 6.65
CA ASP A 278 -12.95 -2.31 7.83
C ASP A 278 -12.04 -2.65 9.01
N ILE A 279 -12.33 -2.12 10.18
CA ILE A 279 -11.57 -2.43 11.40
C ILE A 279 -12.49 -2.66 12.60
N ALA A 280 -12.05 -3.51 13.53
CA ALA A 280 -12.66 -3.67 14.85
C ALA A 280 -11.72 -3.09 15.91
N VAL A 281 -12.17 -2.03 16.59
CA VAL A 281 -11.38 -1.26 17.56
C VAL A 281 -11.55 -1.82 18.96
N SER A 282 -10.44 -2.09 19.64
CA SER A 282 -10.36 -2.42 21.06
C SER A 282 -9.47 -1.41 21.79
N GLY A 283 -9.70 -1.19 23.10
CA GLY A 283 -8.96 -0.19 23.90
C GLY A 283 -9.39 1.23 23.63
N SER A 284 -8.47 2.21 23.70
CA SER A 284 -8.79 3.63 23.61
C SER A 284 -7.90 4.36 22.63
N VAL A 285 -8.52 5.22 21.82
CA VAL A 285 -7.82 6.05 20.82
C VAL A 285 -8.52 7.41 20.69
N ASP A 286 -7.74 8.46 20.46
CA ASP A 286 -8.28 9.82 20.41
C ASP A 286 -9.01 10.13 19.11
N ASN A 287 -8.42 9.75 17.96
CA ASN A 287 -8.95 10.11 16.65
C ASN A 287 -8.69 9.03 15.62
N ILE A 288 -9.69 8.79 14.75
CA ILE A 288 -9.55 7.94 13.55
C ILE A 288 -10.15 8.71 12.36
N THR A 289 -9.44 8.76 11.24
CA THR A 289 -9.96 9.21 9.94
C THR A 289 -10.32 8.01 9.07
N VAL A 290 -11.56 7.95 8.59
CA VAL A 290 -12.03 6.95 7.64
C VAL A 290 -11.83 7.48 6.23
N ALA A 291 -10.87 6.93 5.50
CA ALA A 291 -10.48 7.40 4.18
C ALA A 291 -11.18 6.69 3.03
N GLN A 292 -11.72 5.49 3.26
CA GLN A 292 -12.50 4.73 2.27
C GLN A 292 -13.77 4.20 2.92
N GLY A 293 -14.77 3.82 2.11
CA GLY A 293 -16.07 3.33 2.56
C GLY A 293 -15.96 2.06 3.39
N SER A 294 -15.55 2.22 4.64
CA SER A 294 -15.16 1.17 5.58
C SER A 294 -16.11 1.16 6.78
N ALA A 295 -16.26 -0.01 7.38
CA ALA A 295 -16.95 -0.17 8.64
C ALA A 295 -15.96 -0.07 9.81
N ILE A 296 -16.27 0.81 10.78
CA ILE A 296 -15.56 0.89 12.06
C ILE A 296 -16.47 0.27 13.13
N THR A 297 -16.07 -0.89 13.65
CA THR A 297 -16.76 -1.53 14.77
C THR A 297 -16.02 -1.20 16.06
N VAL A 298 -16.64 -0.45 16.98
CA VAL A 298 -16.06 -0.13 18.28
C VAL A 298 -16.54 -1.16 19.30
N ASN A 299 -15.66 -2.04 19.73
CA ASN A 299 -15.97 -3.17 20.59
C ASN A 299 -16.43 -2.70 21.98
N SER A 300 -17.18 -3.56 22.71
CA SER A 300 -17.57 -3.30 24.11
C SER A 300 -16.32 -3.00 24.94
N GLY A 301 -16.38 -1.94 25.76
CA GLY A 301 -15.25 -1.47 26.56
C GLY A 301 -14.23 -0.61 25.83
N ALA A 302 -14.30 -0.52 24.50
CA ALA A 302 -13.45 0.38 23.73
C ALA A 302 -14.00 1.82 23.68
N SER A 303 -13.11 2.77 23.44
CA SER A 303 -13.48 4.18 23.27
C SER A 303 -12.70 4.85 22.14
N VAL A 304 -13.42 5.64 21.34
CA VAL A 304 -12.85 6.52 20.31
C VAL A 304 -13.31 7.95 20.59
N GLY A 305 -12.39 8.88 20.76
CA GLY A 305 -12.71 10.28 21.05
C GLY A 305 -13.45 10.93 19.88
N SER A 306 -12.91 10.80 18.66
CA SER A 306 -13.55 11.33 17.45
C SER A 306 -13.27 10.46 16.22
N ILE A 307 -14.23 10.45 15.29
CA ILE A 307 -14.07 9.80 13.98
C ILE A 307 -14.40 10.82 12.90
N ASN A 308 -13.43 11.10 12.01
CA ASN A 308 -13.62 11.90 10.81
C ASN A 308 -13.92 10.98 9.63
N VAL A 309 -15.09 11.11 9.02
CA VAL A 309 -15.51 10.22 7.92
C VAL A 309 -15.45 10.98 6.61
N ASN A 310 -14.44 10.69 5.81
CA ASN A 310 -14.22 11.29 4.48
C ASN A 310 -14.71 10.37 3.33
N ALA A 311 -15.24 9.20 3.67
CA ALA A 311 -15.64 8.18 2.71
C ALA A 311 -17.15 7.97 2.70
N GLU A 312 -17.73 7.95 1.50
CA GLU A 312 -19.15 7.68 1.30
C GLU A 312 -19.50 6.25 1.76
N GLY A 313 -20.68 6.10 2.34
CA GLY A 313 -21.25 4.81 2.76
C GLY A 313 -20.59 4.18 3.98
N ALA A 314 -19.70 4.88 4.67
CA ALA A 314 -19.04 4.36 5.86
C ALA A 314 -20.03 4.06 6.99
N LYS A 315 -19.70 3.03 7.80
CA LYS A 315 -20.55 2.58 8.91
C LYS A 315 -19.76 2.62 10.21
N ILE A 316 -20.28 3.32 11.22
CA ILE A 316 -19.72 3.37 12.57
C ILE A 316 -20.68 2.64 13.50
N THR A 317 -20.26 1.49 14.02
CA THR A 317 -21.10 0.54 14.76
C THR A 317 -20.41 0.03 16.02
N GLY A 318 -21.11 -0.78 16.81
CA GLY A 318 -20.56 -1.47 17.98
C GLY A 318 -21.11 -0.97 19.30
N ALA A 319 -20.74 -1.67 20.38
CA ALA A 319 -21.20 -1.39 21.75
C ALA A 319 -20.21 -0.50 22.55
N GLY A 320 -19.08 -0.11 21.96
CA GLY A 320 -18.12 0.79 22.56
C GLY A 320 -18.57 2.26 22.49
N LYS A 321 -17.75 3.15 23.03
CA LYS A 321 -18.05 4.57 23.10
C LYS A 321 -17.39 5.32 21.94
N VAL A 322 -18.14 6.21 21.29
CA VAL A 322 -17.62 7.18 20.34
C VAL A 322 -18.09 8.56 20.76
N GLY A 323 -17.15 9.48 20.97
CA GLY A 323 -17.47 10.84 21.39
C GLY A 323 -18.17 11.62 20.28
N THR A 324 -17.47 11.82 19.16
CA THR A 324 -17.97 12.60 18.02
C THR A 324 -17.71 11.87 16.70
N VAL A 325 -18.67 11.93 15.79
CA VAL A 325 -18.48 11.57 14.37
C VAL A 325 -18.70 12.83 13.53
N LYS A 326 -17.68 13.22 12.77
CA LYS A 326 -17.78 14.27 11.75
C LYS A 326 -17.96 13.59 10.38
N ALA A 327 -19.17 13.66 9.83
CA ALA A 327 -19.49 13.11 8.52
C ALA A 327 -19.20 14.14 7.43
N ASN A 328 -18.08 13.99 6.73
CA ASN A 328 -17.68 14.84 5.61
C ASN A 328 -18.12 14.26 4.26
N ALA A 329 -18.77 13.09 4.27
CA ALA A 329 -19.23 12.37 3.08
C ALA A 329 -20.70 11.94 3.22
N ASN A 330 -21.33 11.58 2.10
CA ASN A 330 -22.72 11.14 2.06
C ASN A 330 -22.89 9.70 2.59
N ASN A 331 -24.13 9.36 2.97
CA ASN A 331 -24.56 8.01 3.33
C ASN A 331 -23.79 7.39 4.52
N VAL A 332 -23.27 8.21 5.43
CA VAL A 332 -22.62 7.74 6.65
C VAL A 332 -23.66 7.23 7.65
N THR A 333 -23.49 6.01 8.15
CA THR A 333 -24.36 5.40 9.16
C THR A 333 -23.65 5.33 10.51
N VAL A 334 -24.26 5.84 11.58
CA VAL A 334 -23.74 5.79 12.95
C VAL A 334 -24.79 5.14 13.84
N THR A 335 -24.43 4.02 14.49
CA THR A 335 -25.34 3.28 15.40
C THR A 335 -24.80 3.16 16.81
N THR A 336 -23.62 3.74 17.12
CA THR A 336 -23.06 3.79 18.47
C THR A 336 -23.88 4.72 19.37
N THR A 337 -24.19 4.25 20.58
CA THR A 337 -25.07 4.98 21.51
C THR A 337 -24.36 6.20 22.11
N GLY A 338 -25.06 7.34 22.19
CA GLY A 338 -24.55 8.56 22.81
C GLY A 338 -23.54 9.34 21.97
N THR A 339 -23.34 8.97 20.72
CA THR A 339 -22.40 9.65 19.81
C THR A 339 -22.99 10.96 19.29
N LYS A 340 -22.21 12.03 19.36
CA LYS A 340 -22.56 13.30 18.69
C LYS A 340 -22.17 13.22 17.22
N VAL A 341 -23.13 13.33 16.32
CA VAL A 341 -22.89 13.35 14.87
C VAL A 341 -23.00 14.80 14.36
N THR A 342 -22.01 15.24 13.58
CA THR A 342 -22.01 16.53 12.89
C THR A 342 -21.78 16.28 11.40
N ALA A 343 -22.54 16.97 10.56
CA ALA A 343 -22.24 17.05 9.11
C ALA A 343 -21.22 18.17 8.86
N ALA A 344 -20.44 18.04 7.80
CA ALA A 344 -19.52 19.09 7.34
C ALA A 344 -20.28 20.19 6.61
#